data_d736ae988289a95c3e8851b3bbf59742
#
_entry.id   d736ae988289a95c3e8851b3bbf59742
#
_cell.length_a   1.000
_cell.length_b   1.000
_cell.length_c   1.000
_cell.angle_alpha   90.00
_cell.angle_beta   90.00
_cell.angle_gamma   90.00
#
_symmetry.space_group_name_H-M   'P 1'
#
loop_
_entity.id
_entity.type
_entity.pdbx_description
1 polymer ?
#
loop_
_entity_poly.entity_id
_entity_poly.type
_entity_poly.pdbx_seq_one_letter_code
_entity_poly.pdbx_strand_id
1 'polypeptide(L)'
;MRTAVSPDGIRWTAGPRGLLDEFVEHSSFYKYNGYYIVNGQTNEPWRKGEGGAPRGRQGFVYISPDFEHWLKESAESFALPEPIDPGERGLHKAYDQVHLGTAPLVYGNVAVGLTCIWRNRETFTDISGDFALVLSDDGIRFREPVKGHVYLHAEDSPVTGVPEKPYNTVLCQSNGILNVGDETRIYYGRWRNAWLPHGALSEDYYGEVALSVLPRDRWGSLEVDPGKEQGSVWSAPVTLPAEAFELRINADGTSGIRVELSDERFRLLPGYSGNDSGFVRQDGLDSPIVWPGEHPGELAGQTVRIRLRLERSDLVEPKLYAVYGVVQ
;
A
#
# COMPACT_ATOMS: atom_id res chain seq x y z
N MET A 1 -2.93 -24.67 4.16
CA MET A 1 -1.76 -23.97 3.57
C MET A 1 -0.54 -24.87 3.61
N ARG A 2 0.44 -24.68 2.73
CA ARG A 2 1.76 -25.33 2.72
C ARG A 2 2.82 -24.29 2.38
N THR A 3 3.97 -24.35 3.05
CA THR A 3 5.10 -23.48 2.77
C THR A 3 6.13 -24.20 1.89
N ALA A 4 6.98 -23.40 1.25
CA ALA A 4 8.21 -23.86 0.60
C ALA A 4 9.28 -22.80 0.79
N VAL A 5 10.53 -23.22 0.87
CA VAL A 5 11.69 -22.33 1.04
C VAL A 5 12.72 -22.62 -0.06
N SER A 6 13.43 -21.58 -0.46
CA SER A 6 14.49 -21.67 -1.46
C SER A 6 15.64 -20.74 -1.10
N PRO A 7 16.90 -21.17 -1.18
CA PRO A 7 18.06 -20.30 -0.99
C PRO A 7 18.39 -19.46 -2.22
N ASP A 8 17.89 -19.82 -3.39
CA ASP A 8 18.26 -19.22 -4.69
C ASP A 8 17.05 -18.78 -5.54
N GLY A 9 15.82 -18.99 -5.05
CA GLY A 9 14.58 -18.69 -5.79
C GLY A 9 14.26 -19.68 -6.92
N ILE A 10 15.12 -20.68 -7.16
CA ILE A 10 15.02 -21.64 -8.26
C ILE A 10 14.70 -23.04 -7.73
N ARG A 11 15.45 -23.48 -6.70
CA ARG A 11 15.29 -24.79 -6.09
C ARG A 11 14.52 -24.68 -4.79
N TRP A 12 13.34 -25.29 -4.75
CA TRP A 12 12.42 -25.15 -3.64
C TRP A 12 12.30 -26.43 -2.82
N THR A 13 12.42 -26.31 -1.51
CA THR A 13 12.14 -27.39 -0.56
C THR A 13 10.78 -27.15 0.06
N ALA A 14 9.89 -28.13 -0.09
CA ALA A 14 8.54 -28.04 0.44
C ALA A 14 8.52 -28.30 1.95
N GLY A 15 7.90 -27.41 2.70
CA GLY A 15 7.64 -27.56 4.14
C GLY A 15 6.43 -28.47 4.45
N PRO A 16 6.02 -28.53 5.71
CA PRO A 16 4.87 -29.33 6.14
C PRO A 16 3.57 -28.88 5.50
N ARG A 17 2.58 -29.78 5.48
CA ARG A 17 1.19 -29.47 5.09
C ARG A 17 0.35 -29.16 6.32
N GLY A 18 -0.81 -28.49 6.10
CA GLY A 18 -1.80 -28.29 7.16
C GLY A 18 -1.42 -27.21 8.18
N LEU A 19 -0.60 -26.25 7.78
CA LEU A 19 -0.25 -25.10 8.63
C LEU A 19 -1.48 -24.24 8.97
N LEU A 20 -2.41 -24.12 8.03
CA LEU A 20 -3.74 -23.54 8.22
C LEU A 20 -4.75 -24.48 7.57
N ASP A 21 -5.77 -24.86 8.31
CA ASP A 21 -6.84 -25.75 7.84
C ASP A 21 -7.92 -25.00 7.05
N GLU A 22 -7.88 -23.67 7.09
CA GLU A 22 -8.85 -22.81 6.42
C GLU A 22 -8.48 -22.56 4.96
N PHE A 23 -9.50 -22.42 4.14
CA PHE A 23 -9.33 -21.98 2.76
C PHE A 23 -9.06 -20.48 2.73
N VAL A 24 -7.89 -20.10 2.24
CA VAL A 24 -7.48 -18.73 2.00
C VAL A 24 -7.00 -18.61 0.57
N GLU A 25 -7.64 -17.78 -0.20
CA GLU A 25 -7.14 -17.38 -1.50
C GLU A 25 -6.17 -16.21 -1.29
N HIS A 26 -4.87 -16.53 -1.22
CA HIS A 26 -3.87 -15.54 -0.82
C HIS A 26 -3.39 -14.70 -2.00
N SER A 27 -3.23 -13.41 -1.69
CA SER A 27 -2.67 -12.40 -2.57
C SER A 27 -1.16 -12.30 -2.40
N SER A 28 -0.70 -12.16 -1.17
CA SER A 28 0.68 -11.81 -0.88
C SER A 28 1.21 -12.46 0.39
N PHE A 29 2.53 -12.46 0.46
CA PHE A 29 3.29 -12.89 1.61
C PHE A 29 4.40 -11.88 1.87
N TYR A 30 4.49 -11.36 3.10
CA TYR A 30 5.46 -10.34 3.48
C TYR A 30 5.88 -10.47 4.93
N LYS A 31 6.94 -9.74 5.30
CA LYS A 31 7.41 -9.63 6.66
C LYS A 31 7.24 -8.20 7.15
N TYR A 32 6.66 -8.04 8.35
CA TYR A 32 6.47 -6.74 8.98
C TYR A 32 6.72 -6.85 10.49
N ASN A 33 7.55 -5.95 11.04
CA ASN A 33 7.92 -5.96 12.46
C ASN A 33 8.34 -7.33 13.01
N GLY A 34 9.07 -8.11 12.20
CA GLY A 34 9.55 -9.44 12.57
C GLY A 34 8.56 -10.57 12.33
N TYR A 35 7.28 -10.29 12.10
CA TYR A 35 6.25 -11.28 11.81
C TYR A 35 6.15 -11.60 10.33
N TYR A 36 5.88 -12.87 10.02
CA TYR A 36 5.51 -13.32 8.69
C TYR A 36 4.00 -13.25 8.53
N ILE A 37 3.54 -12.66 7.45
CA ILE A 37 2.13 -12.38 7.21
C ILE A 37 1.72 -12.93 5.85
N VAL A 38 0.63 -13.67 5.82
CA VAL A 38 -0.10 -14.05 4.60
C VAL A 38 -1.34 -13.20 4.52
N ASN A 39 -1.49 -12.44 3.44
CA ASN A 39 -2.66 -11.64 3.14
C ASN A 39 -3.45 -12.28 2.00
N GLY A 40 -4.76 -12.32 2.13
CA GLY A 40 -5.63 -12.91 1.13
C GLY A 40 -7.09 -12.55 1.37
N GLN A 41 -7.95 -13.19 0.61
CA GLN A 41 -9.39 -13.05 0.78
C GLN A 41 -10.00 -14.33 1.36
N THR A 42 -11.13 -14.17 2.03
CA THR A 42 -12.02 -15.28 2.38
C THR A 42 -13.47 -14.86 2.29
N ASN A 43 -14.33 -15.79 1.95
CA ASN A 43 -15.77 -15.65 1.94
C ASN A 43 -16.44 -16.69 2.84
N GLU A 44 -15.72 -17.16 3.84
CA GLU A 44 -16.19 -18.19 4.77
C GLU A 44 -17.55 -17.83 5.39
N PRO A 45 -18.50 -18.80 5.46
CA PRO A 45 -19.87 -18.54 5.92
C PRO A 45 -19.97 -18.04 7.36
N TRP A 46 -18.97 -18.36 8.19
CA TRP A 46 -18.94 -17.92 9.59
C TRP A 46 -18.50 -16.46 9.78
N ARG A 47 -17.91 -15.85 8.73
CA ARG A 47 -17.61 -14.42 8.71
C ARG A 47 -18.81 -13.65 8.23
N LYS A 48 -19.71 -13.39 9.16
CA LYS A 48 -21.00 -12.77 8.88
C LYS A 48 -20.96 -11.29 9.23
N GLY A 49 -21.61 -10.49 8.42
CA GLY A 49 -21.91 -9.12 8.69
C GLY A 49 -23.12 -8.96 9.62
N GLU A 50 -23.58 -7.72 9.75
CA GLU A 50 -24.81 -7.40 10.47
C GLU A 50 -26.00 -8.20 9.94
N GLY A 51 -26.87 -8.62 10.84
CA GLY A 51 -28.02 -9.48 10.50
C GLY A 51 -27.66 -10.93 10.13
N GLY A 52 -26.37 -11.33 10.30
CA GLY A 52 -25.92 -12.70 10.07
C GLY A 52 -25.82 -13.12 8.61
N ALA A 53 -25.98 -12.19 7.65
CA ALA A 53 -25.78 -12.46 6.24
C ALA A 53 -24.28 -12.57 5.88
N PRO A 54 -23.89 -13.35 4.87
CA PRO A 54 -22.52 -13.37 4.37
C PRO A 54 -22.06 -11.97 3.97
N ARG A 55 -20.82 -11.62 4.32
CA ARG A 55 -20.22 -10.31 3.96
C ARG A 55 -19.66 -10.28 2.53
N GLY A 56 -19.63 -11.39 1.85
CA GLY A 56 -18.89 -11.54 0.61
C GLY A 56 -17.37 -11.60 0.84
N ARG A 57 -16.59 -11.27 -0.17
CA ARG A 57 -15.12 -11.31 -0.10
C ARG A 57 -14.57 -10.13 0.68
N GLN A 58 -13.77 -10.41 1.68
CA GLN A 58 -13.06 -9.44 2.52
C GLN A 58 -11.58 -9.83 2.61
N GLY A 59 -10.70 -8.87 2.87
CA GLY A 59 -9.28 -9.12 3.07
C GLY A 59 -8.97 -9.60 4.48
N PHE A 60 -8.18 -10.66 4.59
CA PHE A 60 -7.74 -11.24 5.87
C PHE A 60 -6.26 -11.55 5.87
N VAL A 61 -5.68 -11.56 7.06
CA VAL A 61 -4.30 -11.96 7.29
C VAL A 61 -4.21 -13.10 8.29
N TYR A 62 -3.20 -13.94 8.09
CA TYR A 62 -2.70 -14.90 9.05
C TYR A 62 -1.26 -14.57 9.36
N ILE A 63 -0.84 -14.79 10.62
CA ILE A 63 0.41 -14.30 11.17
C ILE A 63 1.20 -15.45 11.76
N SER A 64 2.52 -15.43 11.56
CA SER A 64 3.47 -16.33 12.18
C SER A 64 4.68 -15.56 12.72
N PRO A 65 5.14 -15.84 13.94
CA PRO A 65 6.37 -15.25 14.48
C PRO A 65 7.65 -15.84 13.88
N ASP A 66 7.60 -17.07 13.36
CA ASP A 66 8.78 -17.86 12.98
C ASP A 66 8.66 -18.59 11.62
N PHE A 67 7.58 -18.39 10.88
CA PHE A 67 7.24 -19.07 9.63
C PHE A 67 6.81 -20.54 9.75
N GLU A 68 6.96 -21.14 10.91
CA GLU A 68 6.62 -22.53 11.18
C GLU A 68 5.31 -22.67 11.96
N HIS A 69 5.10 -21.79 12.94
CA HIS A 69 3.91 -21.77 13.80
C HIS A 69 2.99 -20.61 13.40
N TRP A 70 1.88 -20.96 12.78
CA TRP A 70 0.87 -19.99 12.34
C TRP A 70 -0.25 -19.87 13.34
N LEU A 71 -0.63 -18.66 13.68
CA LEU A 71 -1.83 -18.41 14.48
C LEU A 71 -3.04 -18.93 13.70
N LYS A 72 -3.93 -19.63 14.39
CA LYS A 72 -5.16 -20.16 13.77
C LYS A 72 -6.19 -19.06 13.53
N GLU A 73 -6.18 -18.05 14.39
CA GLU A 73 -7.04 -16.89 14.28
C GLU A 73 -6.50 -15.97 13.18
N SER A 74 -7.40 -15.51 12.32
CA SER A 74 -7.11 -14.50 11.32
C SER A 74 -7.61 -13.14 11.78
N ALA A 75 -6.98 -12.09 11.24
CA ALA A 75 -7.44 -10.71 11.42
C ALA A 75 -8.00 -10.18 10.10
N GLU A 76 -9.04 -9.35 10.16
CA GLU A 76 -9.52 -8.61 9.00
C GLU A 76 -8.47 -7.56 8.61
N SER A 77 -8.03 -7.57 7.36
CA SER A 77 -6.98 -6.69 6.87
C SER A 77 -7.52 -5.50 6.10
N PHE A 78 -8.50 -5.71 5.26
CA PHE A 78 -9.17 -4.66 4.50
C PHE A 78 -10.61 -5.09 4.24
N ALA A 79 -11.54 -4.21 4.58
CA ALA A 79 -12.96 -4.44 4.39
C ALA A 79 -13.62 -3.24 3.75
N LEU A 80 -14.42 -3.52 2.75
CA LEU A 80 -15.34 -2.54 2.17
C LEU A 80 -16.58 -2.36 3.04
N PRO A 81 -17.23 -1.20 2.99
CA PRO A 81 -18.51 -1.01 3.64
C PRO A 81 -19.51 -2.09 3.24
N GLU A 82 -20.24 -2.59 4.23
CA GLU A 82 -21.30 -3.54 3.96
C GLU A 82 -22.48 -2.84 3.25
N PRO A 83 -23.16 -3.52 2.31
CA PRO A 83 -24.42 -3.02 1.78
C PRO A 83 -25.43 -2.77 2.89
N ILE A 84 -26.25 -1.74 2.74
CA ILE A 84 -27.28 -1.36 3.72
C ILE A 84 -28.33 -2.48 3.84
N ASP A 85 -28.73 -3.07 2.71
CA ASP A 85 -29.65 -4.20 2.69
C ASP A 85 -28.89 -5.53 2.85
N PRO A 86 -29.10 -6.30 3.95
CA PRO A 86 -28.52 -7.61 4.10
C PRO A 86 -28.86 -8.60 2.98
N GLY A 87 -29.99 -8.42 2.30
CA GLY A 87 -30.38 -9.25 1.15
C GLY A 87 -29.52 -9.01 -0.10
N GLU A 88 -28.84 -7.89 -0.17
CA GLU A 88 -27.90 -7.56 -1.25
C GLU A 88 -26.51 -8.14 -1.02
N ARG A 89 -26.26 -8.75 0.15
CA ARG A 89 -24.98 -9.38 0.47
C ARG A 89 -24.90 -10.78 -0.13
N GLY A 90 -23.72 -11.16 -0.48
CA GLY A 90 -23.42 -12.47 -1.03
C GLY A 90 -22.46 -12.38 -2.20
N LEU A 91 -21.82 -13.52 -2.54
CA LEU A 91 -20.74 -13.56 -3.50
C LEU A 91 -21.10 -13.02 -4.89
N HIS A 92 -22.36 -13.18 -5.28
CA HIS A 92 -22.86 -12.88 -6.63
C HIS A 92 -23.85 -11.69 -6.66
N LYS A 93 -23.78 -10.83 -5.66
CA LYS A 93 -24.64 -9.65 -5.58
C LYS A 93 -23.92 -8.41 -6.10
N ALA A 94 -24.70 -7.44 -6.55
CA ALA A 94 -24.22 -6.19 -7.14
C ALA A 94 -23.67 -5.23 -6.08
N TYR A 95 -22.55 -5.55 -5.47
CA TYR A 95 -21.82 -4.65 -4.56
C TYR A 95 -20.32 -4.90 -4.63
N ASP A 96 -19.56 -3.91 -4.20
CA ASP A 96 -18.10 -3.98 -4.25
C ASP A 96 -17.55 -5.02 -3.25
N GLN A 97 -16.56 -5.77 -3.68
CA GLN A 97 -15.91 -6.81 -2.90
C GLN A 97 -14.38 -6.70 -3.04
N VAL A 98 -13.65 -7.14 -2.02
CA VAL A 98 -12.21 -7.32 -2.12
C VAL A 98 -11.91 -8.52 -3.02
N HIS A 99 -10.96 -8.38 -3.92
CA HIS A 99 -10.51 -9.50 -4.73
C HIS A 99 -9.05 -9.83 -4.47
N LEU A 100 -8.80 -11.03 -3.99
CA LEU A 100 -7.53 -11.62 -3.58
C LEU A 100 -6.83 -10.99 -2.36
N GLY A 101 -7.19 -9.80 -1.90
CA GLY A 101 -6.53 -9.11 -0.79
C GLY A 101 -5.51 -8.08 -1.25
N THR A 102 -4.55 -7.76 -0.40
CA THR A 102 -3.58 -6.68 -0.60
C THR A 102 -2.19 -7.21 -0.92
N ALA A 103 -1.53 -6.62 -1.90
CA ALA A 103 -0.11 -6.82 -2.19
C ALA A 103 0.69 -5.59 -1.74
N PRO A 104 1.40 -5.62 -0.60
CA PRO A 104 2.14 -4.49 -0.09
C PRO A 104 3.62 -4.52 -0.44
N LEU A 105 4.23 -3.33 -0.49
CA LEU A 105 5.65 -3.08 -0.31
C LEU A 105 5.86 -2.49 1.09
N VAL A 106 6.81 -3.04 1.85
CA VAL A 106 7.07 -2.63 3.23
C VAL A 106 8.22 -1.63 3.27
N TYR A 107 7.95 -0.46 3.84
CA TYR A 107 8.90 0.64 4.04
C TYR A 107 9.16 0.84 5.54
N GLY A 108 9.89 -0.07 6.15
CA GLY A 108 10.17 0.02 7.60
C GLY A 108 8.90 0.03 8.46
N ASN A 109 8.41 1.20 8.79
CA ASN A 109 7.25 1.40 9.67
C ASN A 109 5.91 1.61 8.95
N VAL A 110 5.87 1.47 7.64
CA VAL A 110 4.63 1.56 6.84
C VAL A 110 4.63 0.52 5.73
N ALA A 111 3.49 -0.06 5.46
CA ALA A 111 3.25 -0.88 4.28
C ALA A 111 2.34 -0.11 3.32
N VAL A 112 2.79 0.05 2.08
CA VAL A 112 2.03 0.67 0.98
C VAL A 112 1.65 -0.42 0.01
N GLY A 113 0.39 -0.58 -0.31
CA GLY A 113 -0.06 -1.68 -1.14
C GLY A 113 -1.18 -1.35 -2.09
N LEU A 114 -1.44 -2.30 -2.95
CA LEU A 114 -2.57 -2.27 -3.88
C LEU A 114 -3.52 -3.41 -3.55
N THR A 115 -4.81 -3.10 -3.54
CA THR A 115 -5.87 -4.09 -3.43
C THR A 115 -6.82 -3.95 -4.60
N CYS A 116 -7.29 -5.06 -5.15
CA CYS A 116 -8.32 -5.02 -6.17
C CYS A 116 -9.69 -4.86 -5.51
N ILE A 117 -10.40 -3.82 -5.90
CA ILE A 117 -11.82 -3.64 -5.59
C ILE A 117 -12.61 -4.23 -6.74
N TRP A 118 -13.24 -5.34 -6.47
CA TRP A 118 -14.06 -6.04 -7.46
C TRP A 118 -15.45 -5.45 -7.48
N ARG A 119 -15.78 -4.80 -8.58
CA ARG A 119 -17.08 -4.17 -8.78
C ARG A 119 -18.00 -5.17 -9.43
N ASN A 120 -18.90 -5.68 -8.62
CA ASN A 120 -19.91 -6.64 -9.06
C ASN A 120 -21.17 -5.86 -9.46
N ARG A 121 -21.47 -5.83 -10.75
CA ARG A 121 -22.62 -5.14 -11.32
C ARG A 121 -23.84 -6.09 -11.35
N GLU A 122 -24.81 -5.81 -12.20
CA GLU A 122 -26.09 -6.54 -12.26
C GLU A 122 -25.96 -8.03 -12.50
N THR A 123 -24.91 -8.42 -13.22
CA THR A 123 -24.60 -9.83 -13.48
C THR A 123 -23.17 -10.12 -13.10
N PHE A 124 -22.90 -11.37 -12.73
CA PHE A 124 -21.54 -11.81 -12.40
C PHE A 124 -20.61 -11.80 -13.63
N THR A 125 -21.16 -11.66 -14.83
CA THR A 125 -20.41 -11.54 -16.08
C THR A 125 -19.91 -10.12 -16.35
N ASP A 126 -20.48 -9.12 -15.67
CA ASP A 126 -20.13 -7.70 -15.84
C ASP A 126 -19.14 -7.21 -14.78
N ILE A 127 -18.36 -8.13 -14.21
CA ILE A 127 -17.39 -7.81 -13.19
C ILE A 127 -16.25 -7.01 -13.79
N SER A 128 -15.89 -5.96 -13.09
CA SER A 128 -14.63 -5.23 -13.30
C SER A 128 -13.84 -5.16 -11.99
N GLY A 129 -12.55 -4.92 -12.07
CA GLY A 129 -11.71 -4.78 -10.89
C GLY A 129 -10.62 -3.74 -11.10
N ASP A 130 -10.63 -2.72 -10.26
CA ASP A 130 -9.67 -1.62 -10.28
C ASP A 130 -8.78 -1.67 -9.04
N PHE A 131 -7.61 -1.01 -9.09
CA PHE A 131 -6.77 -0.88 -7.93
C PHE A 131 -7.16 0.30 -7.05
N ALA A 132 -7.28 0.03 -5.76
CA ALA A 132 -7.19 1.03 -4.71
C ALA A 132 -5.79 1.02 -4.09
N LEU A 133 -5.26 2.20 -3.78
CA LEU A 133 -4.07 2.38 -2.95
C LEU A 133 -4.47 2.23 -1.49
N VAL A 134 -3.72 1.42 -0.74
CA VAL A 134 -3.96 1.20 0.67
C VAL A 134 -2.67 1.29 1.49
N LEU A 135 -2.79 1.76 2.72
CA LEU A 135 -1.69 1.97 3.65
C LEU A 135 -1.94 1.22 4.96
N SER A 136 -0.87 0.72 5.58
CA SER A 136 -0.91 0.13 6.91
C SER A 136 0.32 0.55 7.73
N ASP A 137 0.10 0.87 9.00
CA ASP A 137 1.12 1.17 10.01
C ASP A 137 1.36 0.01 10.99
N ASP A 138 0.58 -1.06 10.89
CA ASP A 138 0.73 -2.29 11.68
C ASP A 138 1.03 -3.53 10.83
N GLY A 139 0.98 -3.40 9.50
CA GLY A 139 1.15 -4.50 8.55
C GLY A 139 -0.04 -5.45 8.48
N ILE A 140 -1.10 -5.20 9.24
CA ILE A 140 -2.28 -6.05 9.39
C ILE A 140 -3.50 -5.37 8.79
N ARG A 141 -3.81 -4.16 9.25
CA ARG A 141 -4.99 -3.39 8.83
C ARG A 141 -4.60 -2.34 7.80
N PHE A 142 -5.22 -2.43 6.67
CA PHE A 142 -5.01 -1.51 5.56
C PHE A 142 -6.20 -0.55 5.42
N ARG A 143 -5.92 0.68 5.04
CA ARG A 143 -6.92 1.71 4.77
C ARG A 143 -6.58 2.50 3.53
N GLU A 144 -7.58 2.95 2.82
CA GLU A 144 -7.41 3.90 1.71
C GLU A 144 -7.03 5.28 2.29
N PRO A 145 -5.95 5.93 1.83
CA PRO A 145 -5.63 7.30 2.21
C PRO A 145 -6.70 8.29 1.71
N VAL A 146 -7.27 8.01 0.54
CA VAL A 146 -8.41 8.73 -0.04
C VAL A 146 -9.49 7.71 -0.34
N LYS A 147 -10.54 7.71 0.48
CA LYS A 147 -11.61 6.72 0.40
C LYS A 147 -12.31 6.73 -0.97
N GLY A 148 -12.39 5.56 -1.59
CA GLY A 148 -13.06 5.34 -2.86
C GLY A 148 -12.29 5.88 -4.08
N HIS A 149 -11.05 6.34 -3.89
CA HIS A 149 -10.21 6.75 -5.00
C HIS A 149 -9.68 5.53 -5.76
N VAL A 150 -9.94 5.50 -7.06
CA VAL A 150 -9.35 4.49 -7.93
C VAL A 150 -7.93 4.93 -8.29
N TYR A 151 -6.96 4.11 -7.92
CA TYR A 151 -5.55 4.40 -8.16
C TYR A 151 -5.12 4.04 -9.59
N LEU A 152 -5.65 2.95 -10.12
CA LEU A 152 -5.46 2.53 -11.50
C LEU A 152 -6.73 1.82 -11.96
N HIS A 153 -7.34 2.35 -13.01
CA HIS A 153 -8.45 1.68 -13.68
C HIS A 153 -7.94 0.58 -14.61
N ALA A 154 -8.63 -0.55 -14.62
CA ALA A 154 -8.30 -1.63 -15.53
C ALA A 154 -8.38 -1.20 -16.99
N GLU A 155 -9.34 -0.34 -17.32
CA GLU A 155 -9.57 0.19 -18.66
C GLU A 155 -8.43 1.10 -19.16
N ASP A 156 -7.68 1.73 -18.25
CA ASP A 156 -6.52 2.57 -18.58
C ASP A 156 -5.28 1.72 -18.95
N SER A 157 -5.30 0.41 -18.73
CA SER A 157 -4.23 -0.47 -19.16
C SER A 157 -4.14 -0.49 -20.68
N PRO A 158 -2.96 -0.24 -21.27
CA PRO A 158 -2.80 -0.24 -22.73
C PRO A 158 -3.32 -1.53 -23.35
N VAL A 159 -4.12 -1.39 -24.39
CA VAL A 159 -4.63 -2.55 -25.14
C VAL A 159 -3.47 -3.16 -25.91
N THR A 160 -3.23 -4.45 -25.70
CA THR A 160 -2.19 -5.21 -26.39
C THR A 160 -2.74 -6.54 -26.85
N GLY A 161 -2.09 -7.10 -27.86
CA GLY A 161 -2.43 -8.42 -28.38
C GLY A 161 -3.61 -8.44 -29.34
N VAL A 162 -4.09 -9.64 -29.61
CA VAL A 162 -5.19 -9.91 -30.54
C VAL A 162 -6.26 -10.72 -29.80
N PRO A 163 -7.52 -10.30 -29.84
CA PRO A 163 -8.05 -9.04 -30.37
C PRO A 163 -7.76 -7.84 -29.46
N GLU A 164 -7.72 -6.65 -30.04
CA GLU A 164 -7.56 -5.38 -29.31
C GLU A 164 -8.86 -5.04 -28.55
N LYS A 165 -8.97 -5.55 -27.33
CA LYS A 165 -10.09 -5.28 -26.43
C LYS A 165 -9.58 -4.76 -25.08
N PRO A 166 -10.33 -3.87 -24.42
CA PRO A 166 -9.93 -3.35 -23.12
C PRO A 166 -9.92 -4.44 -22.06
N TYR A 167 -9.08 -4.25 -21.05
CA TYR A 167 -9.08 -5.07 -19.85
C TYR A 167 -10.15 -4.55 -18.89
N ASN A 168 -10.78 -5.44 -18.16
CA ASN A 168 -11.80 -5.09 -17.17
C ASN A 168 -11.42 -5.44 -15.73
N THR A 169 -10.29 -6.10 -15.53
CA THR A 169 -9.82 -6.48 -14.20
C THR A 169 -8.31 -6.42 -14.10
N VAL A 170 -7.80 -5.80 -13.04
CA VAL A 170 -6.39 -5.80 -12.67
C VAL A 170 -6.19 -6.44 -11.30
N LEU A 171 -5.11 -7.20 -11.15
CA LEU A 171 -4.76 -7.92 -9.93
C LEU A 171 -3.28 -7.77 -9.62
N CYS A 172 -2.94 -7.31 -8.43
CA CYS A 172 -1.58 -7.35 -7.91
C CYS A 172 -1.47 -8.48 -6.89
N GLN A 173 -0.52 -9.36 -7.10
CA GLN A 173 -0.33 -10.54 -6.28
C GLN A 173 1.13 -10.67 -5.86
N SER A 174 1.34 -11.36 -4.75
CA SER A 174 2.68 -11.64 -4.23
C SER A 174 3.50 -10.37 -4.00
N ASN A 175 4.78 -10.41 -4.28
CA ASN A 175 5.69 -9.29 -4.15
C ASN A 175 5.84 -8.58 -5.51
N GLY A 176 4.72 -8.26 -6.15
CA GLY A 176 4.69 -7.60 -7.46
C GLY A 176 5.13 -6.13 -7.44
N ILE A 177 5.37 -5.55 -6.26
CA ILE A 177 5.77 -4.15 -6.11
C ILE A 177 7.20 -4.11 -5.58
N LEU A 178 8.08 -3.37 -6.27
CA LEU A 178 9.48 -3.22 -5.85
C LEU A 178 10.11 -1.91 -6.36
N ASN A 179 11.07 -1.40 -5.59
CA ASN A 179 11.89 -0.27 -6.01
C ASN A 179 13.12 -0.76 -6.77
N VAL A 180 13.38 -0.19 -7.94
CA VAL A 180 14.53 -0.49 -8.80
C VAL A 180 15.14 0.83 -9.30
N GLY A 181 16.27 1.22 -8.70
CA GLY A 181 16.86 2.53 -8.99
C GLY A 181 15.89 3.66 -8.64
N ASP A 182 15.59 4.51 -9.59
CA ASP A 182 14.71 5.67 -9.44
C ASP A 182 13.24 5.37 -9.74
N GLU A 183 12.87 4.09 -9.81
CA GLU A 183 11.53 3.66 -10.17
C GLU A 183 10.92 2.80 -9.06
N THR A 184 9.62 2.97 -8.83
CA THR A 184 8.75 1.97 -8.22
C THR A 184 8.04 1.23 -9.34
N ARG A 185 8.28 -0.07 -9.42
CA ARG A 185 7.70 -0.97 -10.43
C ARG A 185 6.60 -1.80 -9.83
N ILE A 186 5.47 -1.86 -10.53
CA ILE A 186 4.29 -2.61 -10.14
C ILE A 186 4.01 -3.63 -11.24
N TYR A 187 4.28 -4.90 -10.95
CA TYR A 187 3.91 -6.02 -11.80
C TYR A 187 2.52 -6.50 -11.40
N TYR A 188 1.60 -6.57 -12.35
CA TYR A 188 0.22 -6.98 -12.08
C TYR A 188 -0.36 -7.80 -13.22
N GLY A 189 -1.29 -8.67 -12.87
CA GLY A 189 -2.13 -9.35 -13.85
C GLY A 189 -3.23 -8.41 -14.35
N ARG A 190 -3.50 -8.43 -15.63
CA ARG A 190 -4.66 -7.78 -16.23
C ARG A 190 -5.43 -8.76 -17.06
N TRP A 191 -6.74 -8.74 -16.91
CA TRP A 191 -7.63 -9.71 -17.53
C TRP A 191 -8.79 -9.02 -18.22
N ARG A 192 -9.26 -9.66 -19.27
CA ARG A 192 -10.55 -9.38 -19.85
C ARG A 192 -11.41 -10.64 -19.81
N ASN A 193 -12.70 -10.46 -19.62
CA ASN A 193 -13.65 -11.56 -19.40
C ASN A 193 -13.18 -12.51 -18.28
N ALA A 194 -12.73 -11.92 -17.16
CA ALA A 194 -12.20 -12.66 -16.00
C ALA A 194 -13.20 -13.67 -15.42
N TRP A 195 -14.47 -13.51 -15.73
CA TRP A 195 -15.51 -14.44 -15.36
C TRP A 195 -16.18 -15.05 -16.59
N LEU A 196 -16.19 -16.37 -16.60
CA LEU A 196 -16.90 -17.16 -17.60
C LEU A 196 -17.95 -18.03 -16.92
N PRO A 197 -19.12 -18.25 -17.54
CA PRO A 197 -20.02 -19.31 -17.10
C PRO A 197 -19.28 -20.63 -17.02
N HIS A 198 -19.52 -21.41 -15.97
CA HIS A 198 -18.90 -22.70 -15.78
C HIS A 198 -18.99 -23.56 -17.06
N GLY A 199 -17.84 -23.96 -17.59
CA GLY A 199 -17.71 -24.83 -18.74
C GLY A 199 -17.52 -24.17 -20.10
N ALA A 200 -17.51 -22.83 -20.19
CA ALA A 200 -17.21 -22.14 -21.43
C ALA A 200 -15.83 -21.44 -21.33
N LEU A 201 -14.84 -21.98 -22.01
CA LEU A 201 -13.65 -21.20 -22.37
C LEU A 201 -14.07 -20.34 -23.55
N SER A 202 -14.36 -19.06 -23.30
CA SER A 202 -14.61 -18.12 -24.40
C SER A 202 -13.27 -17.77 -25.06
N GLU A 203 -13.28 -17.63 -26.36
CA GLU A 203 -12.14 -17.12 -27.14
C GLU A 203 -11.74 -15.70 -26.70
N ASP A 204 -12.62 -15.01 -25.98
CA ASP A 204 -12.40 -13.67 -25.45
C ASP A 204 -11.75 -13.63 -24.06
N TYR A 205 -11.59 -14.78 -23.39
CA TYR A 205 -10.83 -14.85 -22.14
C TYR A 205 -9.35 -14.65 -22.41
N TYR A 206 -8.77 -13.66 -21.80
CA TYR A 206 -7.36 -13.33 -21.98
C TYR A 206 -6.79 -12.68 -20.74
N GLY A 207 -5.62 -13.11 -20.33
CA GLY A 207 -4.87 -12.55 -19.22
C GLY A 207 -3.39 -12.46 -19.54
N GLU A 208 -2.75 -11.41 -19.06
CA GLU A 208 -1.32 -11.21 -19.19
C GLU A 208 -0.75 -10.44 -17.99
N VAL A 209 0.56 -10.44 -17.86
CA VAL A 209 1.27 -9.62 -16.89
C VAL A 209 1.59 -8.27 -17.51
N ALA A 210 1.29 -7.21 -16.78
CA ALA A 210 1.63 -5.84 -17.12
C ALA A 210 2.59 -5.24 -16.10
N LEU A 211 3.24 -4.14 -16.49
CA LEU A 211 4.12 -3.35 -15.67
C LEU A 211 3.65 -1.90 -15.68
N SER A 212 3.37 -1.36 -14.49
CA SER A 212 3.27 0.09 -14.26
C SER A 212 4.53 0.59 -13.57
N VAL A 213 4.96 1.78 -13.94
CA VAL A 213 6.15 2.42 -13.38
C VAL A 213 5.78 3.82 -12.92
N LEU A 214 6.23 4.17 -11.74
CA LEU A 214 6.18 5.53 -11.21
C LEU A 214 7.57 5.94 -10.71
N PRO A 215 7.88 7.23 -10.61
CA PRO A 215 9.08 7.67 -9.94
C PRO A 215 9.11 7.10 -8.52
N ARG A 216 10.28 6.68 -8.04
CA ARG A 216 10.43 5.92 -6.79
C ARG A 216 9.68 6.58 -5.64
N ASP A 217 8.81 5.79 -4.98
CA ASP A 217 8.00 6.14 -3.81
C ASP A 217 6.99 7.28 -4.01
N ARG A 218 6.70 7.69 -5.25
CA ARG A 218 5.74 8.75 -5.55
C ARG A 218 4.32 8.19 -5.73
N TRP A 219 3.82 7.56 -4.68
CA TRP A 219 2.46 6.98 -4.64
C TRP A 219 1.35 8.01 -4.63
N GLY A 220 1.64 9.20 -4.17
CA GLY A 220 0.77 10.37 -4.07
C GLY A 220 1.52 11.47 -3.37
N SER A 221 1.05 12.70 -3.44
CA SER A 221 1.67 13.86 -2.80
C SER A 221 0.78 14.49 -1.73
N LEU A 222 1.43 15.07 -0.72
CA LEU A 222 0.81 16.05 0.14
C LEU A 222 1.13 17.44 -0.41
N GLU A 223 0.09 18.23 -0.61
CA GLU A 223 0.15 19.56 -1.20
C GLU A 223 -0.56 20.57 -0.30
N VAL A 224 -0.36 21.84 -0.59
CA VAL A 224 -1.12 22.92 0.08
C VAL A 224 -2.54 22.92 -0.47
N ASP A 225 -3.54 22.99 0.41
CA ASP A 225 -4.95 23.05 0.01
C ASP A 225 -5.20 24.15 -1.02
N PRO A 226 -6.05 23.92 -2.02
CA PRO A 226 -6.45 24.97 -2.95
C PRO A 226 -6.95 26.21 -2.22
N GLY A 227 -6.44 27.39 -2.59
CA GLY A 227 -6.81 28.66 -1.98
C GLY A 227 -6.13 28.98 -0.63
N LYS A 228 -5.16 28.15 -0.21
CA LYS A 228 -4.26 28.43 0.91
C LYS A 228 -2.86 28.72 0.39
N GLU A 229 -2.13 29.55 1.11
CA GLU A 229 -0.71 29.83 0.81
C GLU A 229 0.23 28.91 1.56
N GLN A 230 -0.22 28.31 2.65
CA GLN A 230 0.61 27.45 3.48
C GLN A 230 -0.18 26.31 4.12
N GLY A 231 0.53 25.22 4.40
CA GLY A 231 0.05 24.07 5.13
C GLY A 231 1.15 23.45 5.99
N SER A 232 0.77 22.57 6.90
CA SER A 232 1.74 21.77 7.64
C SER A 232 1.19 20.40 7.97
N VAL A 233 2.09 19.43 8.01
CA VAL A 233 1.81 18.04 8.39
C VAL A 233 2.79 17.59 9.46
N TRP A 234 2.31 16.75 10.37
CA TRP A 234 3.11 16.13 11.41
C TRP A 234 3.17 14.62 11.21
N SER A 235 4.35 14.05 11.39
CA SER A 235 4.47 12.58 11.45
C SER A 235 3.82 12.00 12.73
N ALA A 236 3.53 10.71 12.73
CA ALA A 236 3.50 9.93 13.97
C ALA A 236 4.86 10.04 14.68
N PRO A 237 4.98 9.66 15.97
CA PRO A 237 6.27 9.51 16.62
C PRO A 237 7.15 8.54 15.82
N VAL A 238 8.38 8.94 15.53
CA VAL A 238 9.38 8.16 14.79
C VAL A 238 10.63 8.07 15.65
N THR A 239 11.09 6.85 15.92
CA THR A 239 12.41 6.65 16.54
C THR A 239 13.48 6.77 15.46
N LEU A 240 14.36 7.75 15.63
CA LEU A 240 15.47 7.96 14.71
C LEU A 240 16.46 6.80 14.82
N PRO A 241 17.19 6.45 13.73
CA PRO A 241 18.21 5.42 13.78
C PRO A 241 19.23 5.68 14.89
N ALA A 242 19.70 4.62 15.54
CA ALA A 242 20.73 4.71 16.57
C ALA A 242 22.15 4.85 15.97
N GLU A 243 22.32 4.40 14.74
CA GLU A 243 23.53 4.54 13.94
C GLU A 243 23.58 5.92 13.28
N ALA A 244 24.72 6.26 12.67
CA ALA A 244 24.82 7.48 11.87
C ALA A 244 23.81 7.46 10.72
N PHE A 245 23.05 8.53 10.58
CA PHE A 245 21.98 8.63 9.58
C PHE A 245 21.85 10.05 9.04
N GLU A 246 21.17 10.16 7.90
CA GLU A 246 20.71 11.41 7.32
C GLU A 246 19.18 11.38 7.18
N LEU A 247 18.54 12.53 7.38
CA LEU A 247 17.16 12.72 6.96
C LEU A 247 17.13 13.23 5.51
N ARG A 248 16.35 12.57 4.68
CA ARG A 248 16.21 12.85 3.26
C ARG A 248 14.75 12.96 2.88
N ILE A 249 14.47 13.61 1.76
CA ILE A 249 13.11 13.87 1.29
C ILE A 249 12.95 13.60 -0.19
N ASN A 250 11.81 13.04 -0.53
CA ASN A 250 11.31 12.96 -1.90
C ASN A 250 10.25 14.05 -2.07
N ALA A 251 10.58 15.08 -2.83
CA ALA A 251 9.72 16.26 -2.96
C ALA A 251 10.04 17.06 -4.23
N ASP A 252 9.05 17.82 -4.67
CA ASP A 252 9.19 18.87 -5.69
C ASP A 252 8.80 20.22 -5.07
N GLY A 253 9.28 21.33 -5.66
CA GLY A 253 9.06 22.67 -5.12
C GLY A 253 9.70 22.84 -3.73
N THR A 254 10.86 22.26 -3.52
CA THR A 254 11.52 22.15 -2.22
C THR A 254 11.90 23.47 -1.57
N SER A 255 12.05 24.57 -2.34
CA SER A 255 12.26 25.89 -1.79
C SER A 255 11.09 26.38 -0.90
N GLY A 256 9.88 25.83 -1.12
CA GLY A 256 8.71 26.05 -0.29
C GLY A 256 8.57 25.07 0.88
N ILE A 257 9.58 24.24 1.16
CA ILE A 257 9.50 23.24 2.23
C ILE A 257 10.47 23.59 3.37
N ARG A 258 9.96 23.51 4.61
CA ARG A 258 10.74 23.59 5.84
C ARG A 258 10.45 22.38 6.71
N VAL A 259 11.50 21.85 7.35
CA VAL A 259 11.43 20.65 8.18
C VAL A 259 11.80 21.04 9.63
N GLU A 260 10.92 20.69 10.54
CA GLU A 260 11.11 20.95 11.97
C GLU A 260 10.99 19.65 12.75
N LEU A 261 11.72 19.54 13.86
CA LEU A 261 11.62 18.42 14.78
C LEU A 261 10.98 18.85 16.11
N SER A 262 10.22 17.93 16.69
CA SER A 262 9.64 18.11 18.02
C SER A 262 9.76 16.84 18.85
N ASP A 263 9.54 16.98 20.15
CA ASP A 263 9.29 15.81 20.99
C ASP A 263 7.93 15.14 20.66
N GLU A 264 7.63 14.02 21.31
CA GLU A 264 6.37 13.30 21.12
C GLU A 264 5.12 14.11 21.47
N ARG A 265 5.28 15.16 22.30
CA ARG A 265 4.21 16.06 22.77
C ARG A 265 4.08 17.33 21.92
N PHE A 266 4.64 17.33 20.71
CA PHE A 266 4.60 18.46 19.77
C PHE A 266 5.35 19.71 20.23
N ARG A 267 6.27 19.60 21.22
CA ARG A 267 7.12 20.73 21.62
C ARG A 267 8.32 20.75 20.66
N LEU A 268 8.43 21.84 19.90
CA LEU A 268 9.53 22.04 18.96
C LEU A 268 10.88 22.02 19.67
N LEU A 269 11.84 21.33 19.06
CA LEU A 269 13.19 21.22 19.60
C LEU A 269 14.00 22.46 19.20
N PRO A 270 14.71 23.10 20.16
CA PRO A 270 15.69 24.15 19.86
C PRO A 270 16.79 23.60 18.92
N GLY A 271 17.25 24.41 17.98
CA GLY A 271 18.23 24.00 16.98
C GLY A 271 17.65 23.26 15.77
N TYR A 272 16.36 22.84 15.85
CA TYR A 272 15.68 22.10 14.79
C TYR A 272 14.33 22.73 14.38
N SER A 273 14.11 23.98 14.71
CA SER A 273 12.82 24.65 14.41
C SER A 273 12.98 26.16 14.25
N GLY A 274 11.97 26.82 13.71
CA GLY A 274 11.98 28.26 13.47
C GLY A 274 13.06 28.67 12.47
N ASN A 275 14.01 29.51 12.87
CA ASN A 275 15.14 29.93 12.03
C ASN A 275 16.15 28.82 11.78
N ASP A 276 16.16 27.81 12.67
CA ASP A 276 17.05 26.64 12.58
C ASP A 276 16.37 25.45 11.90
N SER A 277 15.19 25.65 11.27
CA SER A 277 14.48 24.62 10.50
C SER A 277 15.34 24.08 9.37
N GLY A 278 15.25 22.78 9.17
CA GLY A 278 15.86 22.12 8.01
C GLY A 278 15.23 22.61 6.69
N PHE A 279 16.04 22.65 5.66
CA PHE A 279 15.62 23.02 4.30
C PHE A 279 16.23 22.06 3.27
N VAL A 280 15.71 22.11 2.06
CA VAL A 280 16.12 21.26 0.95
C VAL A 280 16.61 22.14 -0.20
N ARG A 281 17.76 21.79 -0.78
CA ARG A 281 18.41 22.64 -1.79
C ARG A 281 17.89 22.42 -3.20
N GLN A 282 17.38 21.23 -3.49
CA GLN A 282 16.93 20.86 -4.83
C GLN A 282 15.82 19.82 -4.77
N ASP A 283 14.98 19.82 -5.77
CA ASP A 283 13.97 18.80 -5.98
C ASP A 283 14.60 17.44 -6.27
N GLY A 284 13.93 16.36 -5.91
CA GLY A 284 14.45 15.02 -6.18
C GLY A 284 13.74 13.92 -5.42
N LEU A 285 14.17 12.69 -5.73
CA LEU A 285 13.63 11.47 -5.11
C LEU A 285 14.26 11.16 -3.75
N ASP A 286 15.40 11.77 -3.45
CA ASP A 286 16.24 11.42 -2.30
C ASP A 286 17.18 12.60 -1.92
N SER A 287 16.60 13.78 -1.77
CA SER A 287 17.37 15.00 -1.48
C SER A 287 17.67 15.14 0.01
N PRO A 288 18.92 15.44 0.42
CA PRO A 288 19.24 15.61 1.83
C PRO A 288 18.56 16.85 2.41
N ILE A 289 18.08 16.72 3.64
CA ILE A 289 17.60 17.83 4.46
C ILE A 289 18.82 18.45 5.16
N VAL A 290 19.05 19.74 4.91
CA VAL A 290 20.19 20.49 5.46
C VAL A 290 19.74 21.34 6.62
N TRP A 291 20.44 21.28 7.72
CA TRP A 291 20.16 22.05 8.94
C TRP A 291 21.18 23.17 9.10
N PRO A 292 20.76 24.40 9.46
CA PRO A 292 21.69 25.55 9.58
C PRO A 292 22.71 25.40 10.71
N GLY A 293 22.35 24.73 11.79
CA GLY A 293 23.15 24.60 13.00
C GLY A 293 23.47 23.14 13.34
N GLU A 294 22.64 22.53 14.17
CA GLU A 294 22.84 21.17 14.67
C GLU A 294 22.50 20.11 13.63
N HIS A 295 23.07 18.92 13.78
CA HIS A 295 22.79 17.81 12.87
C HIS A 295 21.82 16.81 13.56
N PRO A 296 20.78 16.31 12.87
CA PRO A 296 19.84 15.34 13.46
C PRO A 296 20.48 14.10 14.06
N GLY A 297 21.68 13.76 13.66
CA GLY A 297 22.48 12.67 14.25
C GLY A 297 22.70 12.81 15.77
N GLU A 298 22.63 14.01 16.32
CA GLU A 298 22.68 14.23 17.78
C GLU A 298 21.43 13.71 18.50
N LEU A 299 20.36 13.47 17.76
CA LEU A 299 19.09 12.89 18.25
C LEU A 299 19.02 11.38 17.99
N ALA A 300 20.14 10.72 17.66
CA ALA A 300 20.20 9.28 17.37
C ALA A 300 19.52 8.46 18.47
N GLY A 301 18.67 7.53 18.08
CA GLY A 301 17.89 6.69 18.99
C GLY A 301 16.74 7.40 19.74
N GLN A 302 16.58 8.70 19.59
CA GLN A 302 15.46 9.43 20.23
C GLN A 302 14.20 9.32 19.41
N THR A 303 13.05 9.36 20.10
CA THR A 303 11.74 9.45 19.45
C THR A 303 11.35 10.90 19.26
N VAL A 304 11.10 11.27 18.01
CA VAL A 304 10.70 12.63 17.60
C VAL A 304 9.47 12.61 16.72
N ARG A 305 8.88 13.79 16.48
CA ARG A 305 7.95 13.99 15.37
C ARG A 305 8.60 14.92 14.35
N ILE A 306 8.37 14.65 13.09
CA ILE A 306 8.81 15.49 11.97
C ILE A 306 7.62 16.34 11.57
N ARG A 307 7.81 17.66 11.60
CA ARG A 307 6.85 18.62 11.05
C ARG A 307 7.36 19.13 9.72
N LEU A 308 6.55 19.03 8.68
CA LEU A 308 6.84 19.66 7.39
C LEU A 308 5.89 20.85 7.21
N ARG A 309 6.45 21.99 6.90
CA ARG A 309 5.71 23.19 6.52
C ARG A 309 5.89 23.37 5.02
N LEU A 310 4.76 23.57 4.33
CA LEU A 310 4.70 23.79 2.90
C LEU A 310 4.18 25.22 2.66
N GLU A 311 4.90 25.99 1.88
CA GLU A 311 4.54 27.36 1.51
C GLU A 311 4.46 27.47 -0.02
N ARG A 312 3.27 27.80 -0.53
CA ARG A 312 3.01 28.01 -1.95
C ARG A 312 3.31 29.46 -2.30
N SER A 313 3.82 29.69 -3.48
CA SER A 313 3.93 31.01 -4.10
C SER A 313 3.59 30.92 -5.59
N ASP A 314 3.54 32.04 -6.28
CA ASP A 314 3.29 32.07 -7.74
C ASP A 314 4.32 31.26 -8.55
N LEU A 315 5.49 31.02 -7.98
CA LEU A 315 6.60 30.33 -8.65
C LEU A 315 6.87 28.93 -8.10
N VAL A 316 6.29 28.59 -6.94
CA VAL A 316 6.61 27.36 -6.21
C VAL A 316 5.34 26.68 -5.71
N GLU A 317 5.14 25.44 -6.12
CA GLU A 317 4.09 24.56 -5.59
C GLU A 317 4.74 23.33 -4.95
N PRO A 318 4.86 23.31 -3.62
CA PRO A 318 5.53 22.21 -2.93
C PRO A 318 4.68 20.94 -2.95
N LYS A 319 5.33 19.82 -3.30
CA LYS A 319 4.76 18.47 -3.29
C LYS A 319 5.65 17.56 -2.47
N LEU A 320 5.10 17.01 -1.40
CA LEU A 320 5.80 16.07 -0.54
C LEU A 320 5.34 14.65 -0.82
N TYR A 321 6.27 13.76 -1.13
CA TYR A 321 5.98 12.34 -1.39
C TYR A 321 6.43 11.43 -0.25
N ALA A 322 7.67 11.60 0.24
CA ALA A 322 8.22 10.78 1.32
C ALA A 322 9.31 11.49 2.12
N VAL A 323 9.55 11.02 3.34
CA VAL A 323 10.71 11.38 4.17
C VAL A 323 11.41 10.10 4.62
N TYR A 324 12.73 10.08 4.55
CA TYR A 324 13.54 8.91 4.86
C TYR A 324 14.54 9.19 5.98
N GLY A 325 14.76 8.21 6.83
CA GLY A 325 15.93 8.11 7.68
C GLY A 325 16.89 7.10 7.03
N VAL A 326 17.98 7.57 6.46
CA VAL A 326 18.94 6.72 5.74
C VAL A 326 20.17 6.50 6.60
N VAL A 327 20.39 5.25 7.02
CA VAL A 327 21.60 4.85 7.75
C VAL A 327 22.77 4.86 6.77
N GLN A 328 23.93 5.42 7.23
CA GLN A 328 25.15 5.55 6.44
C GLN A 328 25.99 4.27 6.43
#